data_9ef323485a6eec21869aae65ca44261c
#
_entry.id   9ef323485a6eec21869aae65ca44261c
#
_cell.length_a   1.000
_cell.length_b   1.000
_cell.length_c   1.000
_cell.angle_alpha   90.00
_cell.angle_beta   90.00
_cell.angle_gamma   90.00
#
_symmetry.space_group_name_H-M   'P 1'
#
loop_
_entity.id
_entity.type
_entity.pdbx_description
1 polymer ?
#
loop_
_entity_poly.entity_id
_entity_poly.type
_entity_poly.pdbx_seq_one_letter_code
_entity_poly.pdbx_strand_id
1 'polypeptide(L)'
;LIGVKKKDSLLDGMSLIIDLLTRIANFVVDLTPIGVFAIMASASGTLSFADFISLEVYIYSYIALSLVMALWVLPGLVTALTPISYRDVVVSTKEALVTAFATGSLFVVLPLLRETSKDLIGRYAEDKAAADSSVEVIVPASFNFPHAGKLFTLSFVLFAGWFSGYAVEVNDYPLLVGTGIASLFANVNLAIPFLLDIMRIPGDLYQLFI
;
A
#
# COMPACT_ATOMS: atom_id res chain seq x y z
N LEU A 1 -12.44 6.91 34.97
CA LEU A 1 -13.53 5.96 35.09
C LEU A 1 -14.79 6.62 34.52
N ILE A 2 -14.99 6.49 33.21
CA ILE A 2 -16.18 6.95 32.49
C ILE A 2 -17.29 5.95 32.80
N GLY A 3 -18.43 6.41 33.34
CA GLY A 3 -19.58 5.55 33.64
C GLY A 3 -20.07 4.83 32.37
N VAL A 4 -20.55 3.58 32.51
CA VAL A 4 -20.95 2.69 31.40
C VAL A 4 -21.85 3.39 30.38
N LYS A 5 -22.87 4.13 30.83
CA LYS A 5 -23.77 4.92 29.95
C LYS A 5 -23.06 5.98 29.11
N LYS A 6 -22.00 6.58 29.64
CA LYS A 6 -21.22 7.60 28.91
C LYS A 6 -20.28 6.98 27.90
N LYS A 7 -19.83 5.75 28.15
CA LYS A 7 -19.05 4.94 27.23
C LYS A 7 -19.89 4.54 26.00
N ASP A 8 -21.11 4.06 26.21
CA ASP A 8 -22.00 3.64 25.13
C ASP A 8 -22.37 4.84 24.22
N SER A 9 -22.71 5.99 24.81
CA SER A 9 -22.99 7.22 24.04
C SER A 9 -21.77 7.73 23.25
N LEU A 10 -20.56 7.56 23.76
CA LEU A 10 -19.33 7.89 23.01
C LEU A 10 -19.09 6.90 21.87
N LEU A 11 -19.31 5.61 22.11
CA LEU A 11 -19.17 4.59 21.06
C LEU A 11 -20.19 4.79 19.94
N ASP A 12 -21.45 5.11 20.29
CA ASP A 12 -22.50 5.44 19.32
C ASP A 12 -22.14 6.69 18.49
N GLY A 13 -21.63 7.73 19.15
CA GLY A 13 -21.14 8.93 18.45
C GLY A 13 -19.97 8.65 17.51
N MET A 14 -19.02 7.82 17.94
CA MET A 14 -17.89 7.41 17.10
C MET A 14 -18.34 6.54 15.93
N SER A 15 -19.26 5.61 16.12
CA SER A 15 -19.80 4.77 15.04
C SER A 15 -20.49 5.63 13.97
N LEU A 16 -21.26 6.63 14.40
CA LEU A 16 -21.94 7.56 13.50
C LEU A 16 -20.94 8.39 12.66
N ILE A 17 -19.85 8.85 13.26
CA ILE A 17 -18.77 9.54 12.54
C ILE A 17 -18.11 8.59 11.54
N ILE A 18 -17.81 7.35 11.93
CA ILE A 18 -17.23 6.34 11.04
C ILE A 18 -18.16 6.07 9.86
N ASP A 19 -19.45 5.91 10.10
CA ASP A 19 -20.44 5.67 9.04
C ASP A 19 -20.53 6.85 8.07
N LEU A 20 -20.52 8.08 8.57
CA LEU A 20 -20.51 9.29 7.74
C LEU A 20 -19.23 9.37 6.88
N LEU A 21 -18.07 9.18 7.49
CA LEU A 21 -16.79 9.19 6.77
C LEU A 21 -16.73 8.07 5.73
N THR A 22 -17.26 6.89 6.05
CA THR A 22 -17.31 5.76 5.12
C THR A 22 -18.22 6.07 3.92
N ARG A 23 -19.37 6.72 4.14
CA ARG A 23 -20.26 7.15 3.06
C ARG A 23 -19.61 8.19 2.15
N ILE A 24 -18.91 9.17 2.74
CA ILE A 24 -18.15 10.17 1.97
C ILE A 24 -17.05 9.49 1.16
N ALA A 25 -16.28 8.58 1.77
CA ALA A 25 -15.24 7.84 1.08
C ALA A 25 -15.80 7.01 -0.08
N ASN A 26 -16.90 6.29 0.12
CA ASN A 26 -17.55 5.51 -0.94
C ASN A 26 -18.04 6.41 -2.08
N PHE A 27 -18.63 7.56 -1.79
CA PHE A 27 -19.03 8.53 -2.82
C PHE A 27 -17.84 9.00 -3.66
N VAL A 28 -16.69 9.28 -3.03
CA VAL A 28 -15.46 9.63 -3.75
C VAL A 28 -14.96 8.47 -4.61
N VAL A 29 -15.02 7.24 -4.09
CA VAL A 29 -14.66 6.02 -4.85
C VAL A 29 -15.57 5.83 -6.06
N ASP A 30 -16.87 6.09 -5.94
CA ASP A 30 -17.84 6.00 -7.05
C ASP A 30 -17.54 7.02 -8.16
N LEU A 31 -16.92 8.16 -7.83
CA LEU A 31 -16.46 9.16 -8.80
C LEU A 31 -15.11 8.81 -9.45
N THR A 32 -14.37 7.85 -8.90
CA THR A 32 -13.04 7.45 -9.38
C THR A 32 -13.01 7.12 -10.88
N PRO A 33 -13.96 6.36 -11.47
CA PRO A 33 -13.93 6.05 -12.91
C PRO A 33 -13.97 7.31 -13.79
N ILE A 34 -14.75 8.33 -13.37
CA ILE A 34 -14.84 9.61 -14.10
C ILE A 34 -13.53 10.38 -13.97
N GLY A 35 -12.97 10.43 -12.75
CA GLY A 35 -11.68 11.06 -12.48
C GLY A 35 -10.55 10.41 -13.27
N VAL A 36 -10.46 9.09 -13.25
CA VAL A 36 -9.47 8.31 -14.01
C VAL A 36 -9.61 8.57 -15.52
N PHE A 37 -10.84 8.57 -16.05
CA PHE A 37 -11.07 8.88 -17.45
C PHE A 37 -10.59 10.30 -17.82
N ALA A 38 -10.91 11.29 -16.98
CA ALA A 38 -10.49 12.67 -17.22
C ALA A 38 -8.96 12.84 -17.18
N ILE A 39 -8.29 12.20 -16.23
CA ILE A 39 -6.82 12.20 -16.10
C ILE A 39 -6.20 11.51 -17.32
N MET A 40 -6.69 10.34 -17.70
CA MET A 40 -6.20 9.61 -18.87
C MET A 40 -6.41 10.38 -20.17
N ALA A 41 -7.55 11.03 -20.35
CA ALA A 41 -7.82 11.86 -21.52
C ALA A 41 -6.87 13.07 -21.57
N SER A 42 -6.60 13.71 -20.43
CA SER A 42 -5.63 14.81 -20.33
C SER A 42 -4.21 14.31 -20.63
N ALA A 43 -3.77 13.22 -20.04
CA ALA A 43 -2.45 12.64 -20.26
C ALA A 43 -2.24 12.23 -21.73
N SER A 44 -3.24 11.62 -22.35
CA SER A 44 -3.18 11.22 -23.77
C SER A 44 -3.02 12.40 -24.73
N GLY A 45 -3.46 13.60 -24.34
CA GLY A 45 -3.31 14.81 -25.12
C GLY A 45 -1.95 15.49 -24.97
N THR A 46 -1.18 15.17 -23.95
CA THR A 46 0.08 15.83 -23.60
C THR A 46 1.32 14.97 -23.75
N LEU A 47 1.17 13.64 -23.64
CA LEU A 47 2.29 12.69 -23.74
C LEU A 47 2.67 12.41 -25.18
N SER A 48 3.98 12.39 -25.45
CA SER A 48 4.52 11.92 -26.72
C SER A 48 4.52 10.38 -26.80
N PHE A 49 4.69 9.82 -27.99
CA PHE A 49 4.81 8.37 -28.16
C PHE A 49 6.04 7.79 -27.42
N ALA A 50 7.12 8.54 -27.33
CA ALA A 50 8.31 8.17 -26.57
C ALA A 50 8.03 8.10 -25.06
N ASP A 51 7.19 8.98 -24.53
CA ASP A 51 6.79 9.00 -23.14
C ASP A 51 5.97 7.76 -22.79
N PHE A 52 5.08 7.33 -23.70
CA PHE A 52 4.33 6.07 -23.51
C PHE A 52 5.23 4.85 -23.41
N ILE A 53 6.26 4.75 -24.27
CA ILE A 53 7.23 3.64 -24.20
C ILE A 53 7.97 3.65 -22.86
N SER A 54 8.36 4.81 -22.37
CA SER A 54 9.06 4.94 -21.08
C SER A 54 8.17 4.53 -19.90
N LEU A 55 6.90 4.92 -19.93
CA LEU A 55 5.90 4.50 -18.94
C LEU A 55 5.66 2.98 -18.99
N GLU A 56 5.59 2.40 -20.17
CA GLU A 56 5.43 0.96 -20.36
C GLU A 56 6.57 0.18 -19.69
N VAL A 57 7.82 0.60 -19.88
CA VAL A 57 8.99 -0.01 -19.23
C VAL A 57 8.89 0.08 -17.71
N TYR A 58 8.48 1.23 -17.17
CA TYR A 58 8.27 1.39 -15.74
C TYR A 58 7.20 0.43 -15.20
N ILE A 59 6.03 0.37 -15.87
CA ILE A 59 4.91 -0.49 -15.46
C ILE A 59 5.32 -1.96 -15.45
N TYR A 60 5.97 -2.45 -16.52
CA TYR A 60 6.44 -3.84 -16.56
C TYR A 60 7.49 -4.13 -15.48
N SER A 61 8.41 -3.22 -15.25
CA SER A 61 9.42 -3.37 -14.20
C SER A 61 8.78 -3.42 -12.82
N TYR A 62 7.81 -2.54 -12.56
CA TYR A 62 7.05 -2.50 -11.31
C TYR A 62 6.25 -3.78 -11.06
N ILE A 63 5.55 -4.27 -12.10
CA ILE A 63 4.79 -5.53 -12.03
C ILE A 63 5.74 -6.70 -11.78
N ALA A 64 6.82 -6.81 -12.52
CA ALA A 64 7.80 -7.89 -12.36
C ALA A 64 8.41 -7.90 -10.95
N LEU A 65 8.84 -6.74 -10.45
CA LEU A 65 9.38 -6.59 -9.10
C LEU A 65 8.33 -6.95 -8.04
N SER A 66 7.09 -6.49 -8.20
CA SER A 66 5.99 -6.80 -7.28
C SER A 66 5.69 -8.29 -7.22
N LEU A 67 5.69 -8.98 -8.37
CA LEU A 67 5.50 -10.43 -8.43
C LEU A 67 6.65 -11.19 -7.77
N VAL A 68 7.89 -10.80 -8.03
CA VAL A 68 9.07 -11.41 -7.40
C VAL A 68 9.00 -11.24 -5.88
N MET A 69 8.65 -10.05 -5.41
CA MET A 69 8.53 -9.80 -3.97
C MET A 69 7.38 -10.57 -3.34
N ALA A 70 6.20 -10.55 -3.95
CA ALA A 70 5.00 -11.19 -3.38
C ALA A 70 5.08 -12.72 -3.40
N LEU A 71 5.67 -13.29 -4.45
CA LEU A 71 5.67 -14.74 -4.64
C LEU A 71 6.97 -15.41 -4.22
N TRP A 72 8.06 -14.71 -4.10
CA TRP A 72 9.36 -15.32 -3.80
C TRP A 72 10.04 -14.72 -2.58
N VAL A 73 10.31 -13.42 -2.58
CA VAL A 73 11.12 -12.79 -1.53
C VAL A 73 10.39 -12.79 -0.18
N LEU A 74 9.14 -12.28 -0.11
CA LEU A 74 8.40 -12.20 1.16
C LEU A 74 8.06 -13.58 1.73
N PRO A 75 7.51 -14.54 0.96
CA PRO A 75 7.28 -15.88 1.48
C PRO A 75 8.59 -16.59 1.88
N GLY A 76 9.66 -16.41 1.10
CA GLY A 76 10.99 -16.95 1.41
C GLY A 76 11.55 -16.38 2.72
N LEU A 77 11.34 -15.11 2.98
CA LEU A 77 11.78 -14.44 4.20
C LEU A 77 11.01 -14.96 5.43
N VAL A 78 9.68 -15.14 5.30
CA VAL A 78 8.86 -15.76 6.35
C VAL A 78 9.38 -17.16 6.67
N THR A 79 9.62 -17.98 5.65
CA THR A 79 10.13 -19.36 5.83
C THR A 79 11.53 -19.40 6.43
N ALA A 80 12.38 -18.43 6.11
CA ALA A 80 13.74 -18.37 6.64
C ALA A 80 13.78 -17.94 8.13
N LEU A 81 12.80 -17.15 8.56
CA LEU A 81 12.75 -16.57 9.91
C LEU A 81 11.78 -17.29 10.86
N THR A 82 10.93 -18.16 10.33
CA THR A 82 9.89 -18.86 11.11
C THR A 82 9.82 -20.33 10.74
N PRO A 83 9.21 -21.20 11.57
CA PRO A 83 8.98 -22.60 11.21
C PRO A 83 7.91 -22.80 10.12
N ILE A 84 7.29 -21.74 9.61
CA ILE A 84 6.19 -21.82 8.64
C ILE A 84 6.74 -22.21 7.27
N SER A 85 6.16 -23.25 6.64
CA SER A 85 6.61 -23.71 5.34
C SER A 85 6.25 -22.70 4.23
N TYR A 86 7.11 -22.60 3.21
CA TYR A 86 6.87 -21.73 2.04
C TYR A 86 5.50 -22.01 1.37
N ARG A 87 5.17 -23.29 1.24
CA ARG A 87 3.90 -23.72 0.65
C ARG A 87 2.71 -23.22 1.47
N ASP A 88 2.78 -23.29 2.78
CA ASP A 88 1.69 -22.85 3.65
C ASP A 88 1.51 -21.33 3.58
N VAL A 89 2.61 -20.57 3.52
CA VAL A 89 2.54 -19.11 3.31
C VAL A 89 1.82 -18.79 2.00
N VAL A 90 2.28 -19.35 0.87
CA VAL A 90 1.74 -19.06 -0.45
C VAL A 90 0.29 -19.50 -0.59
N VAL A 91 -0.04 -20.70 -0.11
CA VAL A 91 -1.41 -21.25 -0.21
C VAL A 91 -2.37 -20.45 0.66
N SER A 92 -1.99 -20.13 1.90
CA SER A 92 -2.86 -19.38 2.81
C SER A 92 -3.09 -17.95 2.35
N THR A 93 -2.08 -17.27 1.78
CA THR A 93 -2.22 -15.87 1.34
C THR A 93 -2.85 -15.68 -0.04
N LYS A 94 -3.05 -16.78 -0.79
CA LYS A 94 -3.56 -16.74 -2.17
C LYS A 94 -4.87 -15.95 -2.32
N GLU A 95 -5.86 -16.22 -1.49
CA GLU A 95 -7.17 -15.58 -1.56
C GLU A 95 -7.08 -14.09 -1.23
N ALA A 96 -6.26 -13.73 -0.23
CA ALA A 96 -6.01 -12.35 0.13
C ALA A 96 -5.32 -11.59 -1.01
N LEU A 97 -4.33 -12.20 -1.68
CA LEU A 97 -3.64 -11.61 -2.84
C LEU A 97 -4.60 -11.38 -4.02
N VAL A 98 -5.41 -12.38 -4.36
CA VAL A 98 -6.40 -12.26 -5.45
C VAL A 98 -7.44 -11.19 -5.13
N THR A 99 -7.94 -11.15 -3.91
CA THR A 99 -8.92 -10.14 -3.47
C THR A 99 -8.30 -8.74 -3.46
N ALA A 100 -7.05 -8.60 -2.99
CA ALA A 100 -6.34 -7.32 -3.01
C ALA A 100 -6.17 -6.80 -4.44
N PHE A 101 -5.77 -7.67 -5.36
CA PHE A 101 -5.60 -7.32 -6.77
C PHE A 101 -6.92 -6.94 -7.43
N ALA A 102 -8.00 -7.70 -7.18
CA ALA A 102 -9.31 -7.46 -7.78
C ALA A 102 -9.98 -6.18 -7.26
N THR A 103 -9.78 -5.84 -5.98
CA THR A 103 -10.45 -4.69 -5.34
C THR A 103 -9.61 -3.42 -5.34
N GLY A 104 -8.28 -3.54 -5.49
CA GLY A 104 -7.34 -2.43 -5.31
C GLY A 104 -7.36 -1.83 -3.89
N SER A 105 -8.04 -2.47 -2.94
CA SER A 105 -8.28 -1.93 -1.60
C SER A 105 -7.77 -2.87 -0.51
N LEU A 106 -6.76 -2.41 0.23
CA LEU A 106 -6.24 -3.14 1.37
C LEU A 106 -7.25 -3.22 2.53
N PHE A 107 -8.15 -2.23 2.67
CA PHE A 107 -9.21 -2.25 3.69
C PHE A 107 -10.18 -3.42 3.51
N VAL A 108 -10.53 -3.73 2.25
CA VAL A 108 -11.41 -4.86 1.93
C VAL A 108 -10.76 -6.19 2.29
N VAL A 109 -9.44 -6.27 2.18
CA VAL A 109 -8.67 -7.50 2.42
C VAL A 109 -8.29 -7.66 3.89
N LEU A 110 -8.32 -6.61 4.69
CA LEU A 110 -7.85 -6.63 6.08
C LEU A 110 -8.52 -7.71 6.95
N PRO A 111 -9.86 -7.92 6.92
CA PRO A 111 -10.51 -9.01 7.64
C PRO A 111 -10.00 -10.39 7.19
N LEU A 112 -9.88 -10.59 5.88
CA LEU A 112 -9.38 -11.86 5.30
C LEU A 112 -7.92 -12.12 5.69
N LEU A 113 -7.06 -11.09 5.67
CA LEU A 113 -5.67 -11.19 6.15
C LEU A 113 -5.62 -11.59 7.62
N ARG A 114 -6.51 -11.07 8.46
CA ARG A 114 -6.58 -11.41 9.87
C ARG A 114 -6.95 -12.89 10.08
N GLU A 115 -8.01 -13.36 9.42
CA GLU A 115 -8.43 -14.76 9.50
C GLU A 115 -7.33 -15.70 8.97
N THR A 116 -6.80 -15.42 7.79
CA THR A 116 -5.72 -16.20 7.19
C THR A 116 -4.47 -16.24 8.09
N SER A 117 -4.11 -15.12 8.72
CA SER A 117 -2.97 -15.06 9.63
C SER A 117 -3.20 -15.87 10.91
N LYS A 118 -4.40 -15.85 11.48
CA LYS A 118 -4.77 -16.69 12.62
C LYS A 118 -4.67 -18.16 12.30
N ASP A 119 -5.25 -18.58 11.19
CA ASP A 119 -5.21 -19.98 10.74
C ASP A 119 -3.79 -20.44 10.48
N LEU A 120 -2.99 -19.61 9.79
CA LEU A 120 -1.61 -19.95 9.45
C LEU A 120 -0.74 -20.04 10.71
N ILE A 121 -0.74 -19.00 11.54
CA ILE A 121 0.08 -18.95 12.76
C ILE A 121 -0.40 -19.99 13.78
N GLY A 122 -1.72 -20.18 13.92
CA GLY A 122 -2.31 -21.16 14.86
C GLY A 122 -1.96 -22.62 14.56
N ARG A 123 -1.49 -22.95 13.35
CA ARG A 123 -0.96 -24.29 13.01
C ARG A 123 0.43 -24.54 13.59
N TYR A 124 1.19 -23.47 13.84
CA TYR A 124 2.59 -23.54 14.26
C TYR A 124 2.81 -23.03 15.69
N ALA A 125 1.84 -22.31 16.27
CA ALA A 125 1.94 -21.74 17.60
C ALA A 125 1.64 -22.79 18.68
N GLU A 126 2.44 -22.80 19.74
CA GLU A 126 2.19 -23.61 20.94
C GLU A 126 0.98 -23.07 21.73
N ASP A 127 0.87 -21.76 21.87
CA ASP A 127 -0.25 -21.06 22.50
C ASP A 127 -1.10 -20.35 21.43
N LYS A 128 -2.21 -20.97 21.05
CA LYS A 128 -3.12 -20.41 20.05
C LYS A 128 -3.82 -19.14 20.53
N ALA A 129 -4.16 -19.03 21.80
CA ALA A 129 -4.86 -17.87 22.32
C ALA A 129 -3.95 -16.62 22.30
N ALA A 130 -2.68 -16.79 22.66
CA ALA A 130 -1.69 -15.72 22.55
C ALA A 130 -1.43 -15.34 21.09
N ALA A 131 -1.37 -16.32 20.17
CA ALA A 131 -1.20 -16.09 18.73
C ALA A 131 -2.38 -15.30 18.16
N ASP A 132 -3.61 -15.69 18.44
CA ASP A 132 -4.82 -15.01 18.00
C ASP A 132 -4.88 -13.55 18.49
N SER A 133 -4.57 -13.35 19.76
CA SER A 133 -4.52 -12.00 20.35
C SER A 133 -3.46 -11.13 19.69
N SER A 134 -2.31 -11.69 19.35
CA SER A 134 -1.23 -10.99 18.66
C SER A 134 -1.65 -10.59 17.24
N VAL A 135 -2.29 -11.48 16.49
CA VAL A 135 -2.79 -11.22 15.13
C VAL A 135 -3.83 -10.09 15.13
N GLU A 136 -4.74 -10.09 16.12
CA GLU A 136 -5.78 -9.05 16.27
C GLU A 136 -5.19 -7.63 16.40
N VAL A 137 -4.01 -7.52 16.97
CA VAL A 137 -3.34 -6.22 17.17
C VAL A 137 -2.39 -5.91 16.00
N ILE A 138 -1.56 -6.89 15.61
CA ILE A 138 -0.47 -6.66 14.65
C ILE A 138 -1.01 -6.43 13.24
N VAL A 139 -2.01 -7.18 12.78
CA VAL A 139 -2.51 -7.06 11.41
C VAL A 139 -3.13 -5.69 11.14
N PRO A 140 -4.04 -5.14 11.96
CA PRO A 140 -4.51 -3.76 11.76
C PRO A 140 -3.43 -2.70 11.96
N ALA A 141 -2.50 -2.89 12.90
CA ALA A 141 -1.41 -1.94 13.13
C ALA A 141 -0.46 -1.87 11.94
N SER A 142 -0.13 -3.03 11.31
CA SER A 142 0.78 -3.09 10.17
C SER A 142 0.29 -2.32 8.95
N PHE A 143 -1.02 -2.09 8.83
CA PHE A 143 -1.60 -1.27 7.77
C PHE A 143 -1.07 0.17 7.76
N ASN A 144 -0.82 0.75 8.93
CA ASN A 144 -0.33 2.12 9.06
C ASN A 144 1.19 2.25 8.85
N PHE A 145 1.93 1.14 8.91
CA PHE A 145 3.37 1.15 8.70
C PHE A 145 3.73 1.16 7.20
N PRO A 146 4.93 1.63 6.85
CA PRO A 146 5.47 1.52 5.50
C PRO A 146 5.70 0.05 5.12
N HIS A 147 4.68 -0.60 4.60
CA HIS A 147 4.78 -1.97 4.06
C HIS A 147 5.44 -1.98 2.68
N ALA A 148 5.85 -3.15 2.19
CA ALA A 148 6.58 -3.29 0.93
C ALA A 148 5.91 -2.58 -0.26
N GLY A 149 4.57 -2.63 -0.36
CA GLY A 149 3.83 -1.93 -1.41
C GLY A 149 4.01 -0.41 -1.37
N LYS A 150 3.98 0.20 -0.17
CA LYS A 150 4.28 1.63 -0.02
C LYS A 150 5.74 1.93 -0.36
N LEU A 151 6.68 1.08 0.05
CA LEU A 151 8.10 1.28 -0.27
C LEU A 151 8.38 1.21 -1.77
N PHE A 152 7.63 0.40 -2.52
CA PHE A 152 7.76 0.35 -3.98
C PHE A 152 7.37 1.65 -4.66
N THR A 153 6.53 2.48 -4.06
CA THR A 153 6.20 3.78 -4.64
C THR A 153 7.40 4.72 -4.72
N LEU A 154 8.48 4.46 -3.95
CA LEU A 154 9.74 5.19 -4.10
C LEU A 154 10.39 4.96 -5.46
N SER A 155 10.15 3.82 -6.10
CA SER A 155 10.63 3.55 -7.47
C SER A 155 10.00 4.52 -8.47
N PHE A 156 8.78 5.00 -8.21
CA PHE A 156 8.16 6.04 -9.02
C PHE A 156 8.95 7.36 -8.96
N VAL A 157 9.44 7.75 -7.78
CA VAL A 157 10.25 8.98 -7.64
C VAL A 157 11.53 8.89 -8.45
N LEU A 158 12.19 7.72 -8.43
CA LEU A 158 13.38 7.47 -9.26
C LEU A 158 13.05 7.50 -10.76
N PHE A 159 11.94 6.87 -11.14
CA PHE A 159 11.46 6.88 -12.51
C PHE A 159 11.11 8.31 -12.96
N ALA A 160 10.35 9.07 -12.16
CA ALA A 160 9.95 10.44 -12.46
C ALA A 160 11.17 11.35 -12.64
N GLY A 161 12.19 11.20 -11.79
CA GLY A 161 13.45 11.91 -11.94
C GLY A 161 14.16 11.58 -13.25
N TRP A 162 14.31 10.30 -13.58
CA TRP A 162 14.90 9.88 -14.83
C TRP A 162 14.08 10.36 -16.05
N PHE A 163 12.77 10.21 -16.01
CA PHE A 163 11.85 10.58 -17.07
C PHE A 163 11.88 12.07 -17.40
N SER A 164 11.99 12.93 -16.39
CA SER A 164 12.03 14.39 -16.54
C SER A 164 13.43 14.96 -16.80
N GLY A 165 14.46 14.11 -16.83
CA GLY A 165 15.85 14.55 -16.97
C GLY A 165 16.48 15.07 -15.67
N TYR A 166 15.79 14.96 -14.54
CA TYR A 166 16.28 15.30 -13.19
C TYR A 166 16.59 14.05 -12.39
N ALA A 167 17.42 13.15 -12.95
CA ALA A 167 17.74 11.88 -12.31
C ALA A 167 18.32 12.10 -10.92
N VAL A 168 17.79 11.36 -9.94
CA VAL A 168 18.27 11.38 -8.57
C VAL A 168 19.71 10.86 -8.53
N GLU A 169 20.63 11.64 -8.02
CA GLU A 169 22.03 11.23 -7.88
C GLU A 169 22.20 10.21 -6.74
N VAL A 170 23.22 9.39 -6.83
CA VAL A 170 23.52 8.35 -5.82
C VAL A 170 23.72 8.97 -4.43
N ASN A 171 24.27 10.19 -4.37
CA ASN A 171 24.47 10.93 -3.12
C ASN A 171 23.15 11.33 -2.43
N ASP A 172 22.05 11.44 -3.18
CA ASP A 172 20.74 11.81 -2.67
C ASP A 172 19.90 10.57 -2.27
N TYR A 173 20.35 9.35 -2.56
CA TYR A 173 19.63 8.13 -2.17
C TYR A 173 19.41 8.00 -0.66
N PRO A 174 20.37 8.31 0.21
CA PRO A 174 20.12 8.27 1.66
C PRO A 174 19.02 9.26 2.09
N LEU A 175 18.96 10.44 1.46
CA LEU A 175 17.90 11.41 1.69
C LEU A 175 16.55 10.89 1.19
N LEU A 176 16.50 10.37 -0.04
CA LEU A 176 15.28 9.77 -0.61
C LEU A 176 14.75 8.62 0.25
N VAL A 177 15.62 7.71 0.68
CA VAL A 177 15.21 6.56 1.51
C VAL A 177 14.74 7.02 2.89
N GLY A 178 15.49 7.90 3.55
CA GLY A 178 15.16 8.40 4.89
C GLY A 178 13.84 9.18 4.89
N THR A 179 13.69 10.16 4.00
CA THR A 179 12.46 10.96 3.87
C THR A 179 11.31 10.13 3.32
N GLY A 180 11.59 9.17 2.43
CA GLY A 180 10.63 8.24 1.88
C GLY A 180 10.01 7.36 2.97
N ILE A 181 10.82 6.67 3.77
CA ILE A 181 10.33 5.85 4.88
C ILE A 181 9.51 6.71 5.84
N ALA A 182 10.00 7.89 6.22
CA ALA A 182 9.30 8.77 7.14
C ALA A 182 7.95 9.26 6.59
N SER A 183 7.90 9.68 5.32
CA SER A 183 6.68 10.20 4.69
C SER A 183 5.63 9.12 4.43
N LEU A 184 6.05 7.86 4.22
CA LEU A 184 5.15 6.73 3.95
C LEU A 184 4.40 6.20 5.18
N PHE A 185 4.70 6.70 6.40
CA PHE A 185 3.79 6.56 7.55
C PHE A 185 2.48 7.33 7.32
N ALA A 186 2.50 8.37 6.51
CA ALA A 186 1.30 9.07 6.03
C ALA A 186 0.69 8.37 4.80
N ASN A 187 -0.23 9.04 4.15
CA ASN A 187 -0.83 8.57 2.89
C ASN A 187 0.15 8.75 1.73
N VAL A 188 0.24 7.75 0.85
CA VAL A 188 1.09 7.76 -0.35
C VAL A 188 0.82 8.97 -1.23
N ASN A 189 -0.46 9.41 -1.34
CA ASN A 189 -0.85 10.56 -2.13
C ASN A 189 -0.30 11.90 -1.60
N LEU A 190 0.11 11.95 -0.33
CA LEU A 190 0.82 13.09 0.25
C LEU A 190 2.34 12.90 0.18
N ALA A 191 2.78 11.65 0.35
CA ALA A 191 4.20 11.33 0.36
C ALA A 191 4.87 11.55 -0.99
N ILE A 192 4.23 11.14 -2.10
CA ILE A 192 4.84 11.25 -3.43
C ILE A 192 5.07 12.71 -3.86
N PRO A 193 4.08 13.63 -3.82
CA PRO A 193 4.33 15.04 -4.13
C PRO A 193 5.43 15.66 -3.26
N PHE A 194 5.44 15.35 -1.96
CA PHE A 194 6.48 15.80 -1.03
C PHE A 194 7.88 15.30 -1.43
N LEU A 195 7.99 14.03 -1.84
CA LEU A 195 9.26 13.46 -2.27
C LEU A 195 9.73 14.03 -3.62
N LEU A 196 8.82 14.27 -4.55
CA LEU A 196 9.15 14.95 -5.80
C LEU A 196 9.72 16.34 -5.54
N ASP A 197 9.10 17.11 -4.62
CA ASP A 197 9.56 18.44 -4.24
C ASP A 197 10.96 18.40 -3.60
N ILE A 198 11.18 17.53 -2.61
CA ILE A 198 12.50 17.36 -1.96
C ILE A 198 13.59 16.97 -2.95
N MET A 199 13.27 16.09 -3.89
CA MET A 199 14.20 15.64 -4.93
C MET A 199 14.33 16.64 -6.10
N ARG A 200 13.62 17.78 -6.04
CA ARG A 200 13.58 18.80 -7.08
C ARG A 200 13.11 18.29 -8.44
N ILE A 201 12.21 17.32 -8.41
CA ILE A 201 11.57 16.74 -9.58
C ILE A 201 10.26 17.50 -9.84
N PRO A 202 9.89 17.80 -11.11
CA PRO A 202 8.65 18.48 -11.42
C PRO A 202 7.42 17.81 -10.80
N GLY A 203 6.63 18.56 -10.02
CA GLY A 203 5.50 18.05 -9.25
C GLY A 203 4.29 17.66 -10.12
N ASP A 204 4.21 18.15 -11.36
CA ASP A 204 3.19 17.78 -12.35
C ASP A 204 3.27 16.30 -12.76
N LEU A 205 4.45 15.67 -12.64
CA LEU A 205 4.64 14.24 -12.84
C LEU A 205 3.83 13.37 -11.87
N TYR A 206 3.37 13.94 -10.75
CA TYR A 206 2.44 13.23 -9.86
C TYR A 206 1.16 12.76 -10.58
N GLN A 207 0.75 13.44 -11.65
CA GLN A 207 -0.39 13.02 -12.46
C GLN A 207 -0.17 11.66 -13.15
N LEU A 208 1.09 11.26 -13.38
CA LEU A 208 1.42 9.94 -13.92
C LEU A 208 1.38 8.83 -12.85
N PHE A 209 1.37 9.20 -11.58
CA PHE A 209 1.31 8.27 -10.46
C PHE A 209 -0.12 7.87 -10.10
N ILE A 210 -1.08 8.79 -10.25
CA ILE A 210 -2.49 8.59 -9.92
C ILE A 210 -3.17 7.76 -11.00
#